data_dd3047ad87b8c5dc1fc62c8db647a1ed
#
_entry.id   dd3047ad87b8c5dc1fc62c8db647a1ed
#
_cell.length_a   1.000
_cell.length_b   1.000
_cell.length_c   1.000
_cell.angle_alpha   90.00
_cell.angle_beta   90.00
_cell.angle_gamma   90.00
#
_symmetry.space_group_name_H-M   'P 1'
#
loop_
_entity.id
_entity.type
_entity.pdbx_description
1 polymer ?
#
loop_
_entity_poly.entity_id
_entity_poly.type
_entity_poly.pdbx_seq_one_letter_code
_entity_poly.pdbx_strand_id
1 'polypeptide(L)'
;DGTYVIKSAINHKFRLDVSGGSSENEANVQIYSENGSKAQNWIISHDEKGYVIIANEGSGKVLDVSGGGTANGTNIHQYSFNQTSAQKWIAVKQSDGSFEFISALDQNMCIDLSGAQTENGSNVQLYESNGTKAQRWVIEKELTIDNIAQDHRNDIDDGTYVIKSAINHKFRLDV
;
A
#
# COMPACT_ATOMS: atom_id res chain seq x y z
N ASP A 1 -7.21 8.21 -5.97
CA ASP A 1 -6.30 8.86 -5.01
C ASP A 1 -6.83 8.65 -3.59
N GLY A 2 -5.97 8.53 -2.60
CA GLY A 2 -6.36 8.34 -1.20
C GLY A 2 -5.30 7.62 -0.37
N THR A 3 -5.63 7.35 0.90
CA THR A 3 -4.77 6.60 1.83
C THR A 3 -5.22 5.15 1.88
N TYR A 4 -4.27 4.24 1.75
CA TYR A 4 -4.49 2.81 1.63
C TYR A 4 -3.47 2.01 2.44
N VAL A 5 -3.84 0.80 2.81
CA VAL A 5 -2.89 -0.25 3.16
C VAL A 5 -2.67 -1.15 1.94
N ILE A 6 -1.43 -1.58 1.74
CA ILE A 6 -1.04 -2.46 0.64
C ILE A 6 -0.58 -3.79 1.26
N LYS A 7 -1.31 -4.87 0.99
CA LYS A 7 -1.09 -6.18 1.59
C LYS A 7 -0.50 -7.15 0.57
N SER A 8 0.34 -8.07 1.04
CA SER A 8 0.79 -9.19 0.20
C SER A 8 -0.37 -10.13 -0.13
N ALA A 9 -0.56 -10.49 -1.40
CA ALA A 9 -1.56 -11.46 -1.81
C ALA A 9 -1.22 -12.91 -1.42
N ILE A 10 0.02 -13.17 -0.96
CA ILE A 10 0.39 -14.47 -0.40
C ILE A 10 -0.21 -14.64 0.99
N ASN A 11 -0.12 -13.58 1.83
CA ASN A 11 -0.63 -13.59 3.19
C ASN A 11 -1.06 -12.18 3.60
N HIS A 12 -2.36 -11.92 3.68
CA HIS A 12 -2.94 -10.61 3.94
C HIS A 12 -2.69 -10.07 5.35
N LYS A 13 -2.05 -10.85 6.24
CA LYS A 13 -1.58 -10.35 7.56
C LYS A 13 -0.37 -9.42 7.43
N PHE A 14 0.34 -9.48 6.29
CA PHE A 14 1.52 -8.67 6.05
C PHE A 14 1.18 -7.49 5.15
N ARG A 15 1.61 -6.32 5.59
CA ARG A 15 1.46 -5.03 4.90
C ARG A 15 2.80 -4.54 4.39
N LEU A 16 2.80 -3.84 3.29
CA LEU A 16 3.94 -3.04 2.83
C LEU A 16 4.27 -2.01 3.91
N ASP A 17 5.54 -1.92 4.29
CA ASP A 17 5.99 -1.24 5.50
C ASP A 17 7.34 -0.58 5.29
N VAL A 18 7.51 0.62 5.82
CA VAL A 18 8.83 1.26 5.90
C VAL A 18 9.52 0.79 7.16
N SER A 19 10.66 0.12 7.00
CA SER A 19 11.43 -0.46 8.10
C SER A 19 11.68 0.55 9.23
N GLY A 20 11.31 0.17 10.45
CA GLY A 20 11.45 1.00 11.64
C GLY A 20 10.62 2.29 11.65
N GLY A 21 9.70 2.47 10.70
CA GLY A 21 8.97 3.74 10.55
C GLY A 21 9.89 4.94 10.28
N SER A 22 11.05 4.68 9.66
CA SER A 22 12.07 5.70 9.38
C SER A 22 11.55 6.82 8.50
N SER A 23 12.02 8.04 8.74
CA SER A 23 11.78 9.20 7.87
C SER A 23 12.95 9.49 6.91
N GLU A 24 14.00 8.67 6.94
CA GLU A 24 15.21 8.91 6.16
C GLU A 24 15.07 8.41 4.71
N ASN A 25 15.82 9.04 3.79
CA ASN A 25 16.01 8.48 2.45
C ASN A 25 16.70 7.12 2.54
N GLU A 26 16.41 6.25 1.56
CA GLU A 26 16.98 4.91 1.45
C GLU A 26 16.53 3.95 2.57
N ALA A 27 15.59 4.36 3.44
CA ALA A 27 15.01 3.44 4.39
C ALA A 27 14.30 2.30 3.65
N ASN A 28 14.63 1.07 4.05
CA ASN A 28 14.17 -0.13 3.36
C ASN A 28 12.65 -0.28 3.40
N VAL A 29 12.10 -0.78 2.30
CA VAL A 29 10.70 -1.21 2.22
C VAL A 29 10.64 -2.72 2.32
N GLN A 30 9.78 -3.20 3.19
CA GLN A 30 9.61 -4.60 3.57
C GLN A 30 8.14 -4.95 3.68
N ILE A 31 7.82 -6.18 4.00
CA ILE A 31 6.51 -6.50 4.57
C ILE A 31 6.63 -6.72 6.07
N TYR A 32 5.59 -6.31 6.79
CA TYR A 32 5.51 -6.48 8.24
C TYR A 32 4.06 -6.77 8.65
N SER A 33 3.88 -7.53 9.74
CA SER A 33 2.55 -7.75 10.30
C SER A 33 1.89 -6.43 10.70
N GLU A 34 0.57 -6.36 10.55
CA GLU A 34 -0.22 -5.18 10.91
C GLU A 34 0.13 -4.68 12.31
N ASN A 35 0.43 -3.39 12.44
CA ASN A 35 0.81 -2.76 13.71
C ASN A 35 0.15 -1.37 13.91
N GLY A 36 -0.70 -0.92 12.99
CA GLY A 36 -1.42 0.35 13.08
C GLY A 36 -0.54 1.61 12.92
N SER A 37 0.73 1.47 12.52
CA SER A 37 1.61 2.60 12.33
C SER A 37 1.46 3.24 10.95
N LYS A 38 1.77 4.53 10.83
CA LYS A 38 1.79 5.24 9.56
C LYS A 38 2.86 4.72 8.57
N ALA A 39 3.83 3.93 9.05
CA ALA A 39 4.79 3.23 8.20
C ALA A 39 4.13 2.23 7.23
N GLN A 40 2.90 1.80 7.55
CA GLN A 40 2.10 0.86 6.77
C GLN A 40 1.00 1.51 5.94
N ASN A 41 0.84 2.82 6.03
CA ASN A 41 -0.16 3.58 5.29
C ASN A 41 0.49 4.28 4.10
N TRP A 42 -0.19 4.18 2.95
CA TRP A 42 0.34 4.67 1.68
C TRP A 42 -0.66 5.57 0.98
N ILE A 43 -0.22 6.76 0.62
CA ILE A 43 -0.97 7.70 -0.20
C ILE A 43 -0.70 7.37 -1.65
N ILE A 44 -1.73 6.92 -2.36
CA ILE A 44 -1.65 6.60 -3.78
C ILE A 44 -2.22 7.79 -4.56
N SER A 45 -1.44 8.30 -5.49
CA SER A 45 -1.83 9.40 -6.39
C SER A 45 -1.36 9.13 -7.81
N HIS A 46 -1.82 9.94 -8.76
CA HIS A 46 -1.40 9.85 -10.16
C HIS A 46 -0.70 11.14 -10.58
N ASP A 47 0.35 11.00 -11.39
CA ASP A 47 0.93 12.15 -12.07
C ASP A 47 0.11 12.53 -13.31
N GLU A 48 0.49 13.65 -13.97
CA GLU A 48 -0.21 14.16 -15.16
C GLU A 48 -0.17 13.19 -16.36
N LYS A 49 0.72 12.21 -16.34
CA LYS A 49 0.85 11.16 -17.37
C LYS A 49 0.13 9.87 -17.02
N GLY A 50 -0.50 9.83 -15.83
CA GLY A 50 -1.24 8.67 -15.32
C GLY A 50 -0.38 7.61 -14.62
N TYR A 51 0.90 7.89 -14.35
CA TYR A 51 1.71 7.02 -13.52
C TYR A 51 1.30 7.11 -12.05
N VAL A 52 1.29 5.99 -11.39
CA VAL A 52 1.03 5.90 -9.95
C VAL A 52 2.27 6.30 -9.17
N ILE A 53 2.08 7.17 -8.17
CA ILE A 53 3.04 7.55 -7.16
C ILE A 53 2.55 7.00 -5.82
N ILE A 54 3.40 6.30 -5.08
CA ILE A 54 3.05 5.64 -3.82
C ILE A 54 3.89 6.26 -2.72
N ALA A 55 3.30 7.15 -1.92
CA ALA A 55 3.98 7.87 -0.84
C ALA A 55 3.63 7.27 0.52
N ASN A 56 4.61 7.11 1.40
CA ASN A 56 4.36 6.70 2.77
C ASN A 56 3.73 7.82 3.59
N GLU A 57 2.65 7.56 4.31
CA GLU A 57 1.95 8.58 5.14
C GLU A 57 2.83 9.10 6.27
N GLY A 58 3.68 8.26 6.85
CA GLY A 58 4.52 8.64 7.99
C GLY A 58 5.68 9.55 7.61
N SER A 59 6.37 9.25 6.53
CA SER A 59 7.59 9.96 6.09
C SER A 59 7.34 10.99 4.99
N GLY A 60 6.24 10.87 4.23
CA GLY A 60 5.99 11.64 3.01
C GLY A 60 6.91 11.27 1.83
N LYS A 61 7.76 10.26 1.99
CA LYS A 61 8.64 9.79 0.91
C LYS A 61 7.94 8.74 0.05
N VAL A 62 8.42 8.57 -1.16
CA VAL A 62 7.78 7.67 -2.14
C VAL A 62 8.56 6.37 -2.33
N LEU A 63 7.88 5.32 -2.77
CA LEU A 63 8.54 4.10 -3.23
C LEU A 63 9.48 4.41 -4.39
N ASP A 64 10.70 3.94 -4.26
CA ASP A 64 11.79 4.24 -5.18
C ASP A 64 12.62 2.98 -5.45
N VAL A 65 12.97 2.76 -6.71
CA VAL A 65 13.89 1.69 -7.10
C VAL A 65 15.32 2.17 -6.92
N SER A 66 16.04 1.55 -6.00
CA SER A 66 17.39 1.95 -5.60
C SER A 66 18.32 2.13 -6.81
N GLY A 67 18.89 3.35 -6.92
CA GLY A 67 19.78 3.72 -8.01
C GLY A 67 19.16 3.67 -9.41
N GLY A 68 17.84 3.51 -9.54
CA GLY A 68 17.18 3.34 -10.84
C GLY A 68 17.60 2.05 -11.56
N GLY A 69 18.05 1.03 -10.83
CA GLY A 69 18.46 -0.25 -11.40
C GLY A 69 17.29 -1.06 -11.95
N THR A 70 17.56 -1.88 -13.00
CA THR A 70 16.54 -2.74 -13.64
C THR A 70 16.88 -4.22 -13.56
N ALA A 71 17.88 -4.59 -12.74
CA ALA A 71 18.22 -5.99 -12.54
C ALA A 71 17.27 -6.66 -11.53
N ASN A 72 17.03 -7.96 -11.69
CA ASN A 72 16.33 -8.76 -10.70
C ASN A 72 16.98 -8.65 -9.33
N GLY A 73 16.19 -8.40 -8.29
CA GLY A 73 16.66 -8.22 -6.93
C GLY A 73 17.10 -6.79 -6.59
N THR A 74 16.94 -5.82 -7.52
CA THR A 74 17.17 -4.40 -7.17
C THR A 74 16.26 -4.00 -6.02
N ASN A 75 16.84 -3.42 -4.98
CA ASN A 75 16.10 -3.08 -3.77
C ASN A 75 15.06 -1.98 -4.03
N ILE A 76 13.92 -2.08 -3.36
CA ILE A 76 12.94 -1.01 -3.25
C ILE A 76 13.06 -0.39 -1.86
N HIS A 77 13.20 0.92 -1.82
CA HIS A 77 13.30 1.72 -0.61
C HIS A 77 12.35 2.92 -0.70
N GLN A 78 12.32 3.75 0.31
CA GLN A 78 11.69 5.06 0.20
C GLN A 78 12.72 6.14 -0.12
N TYR A 79 12.33 7.14 -0.89
CA TYR A 79 13.18 8.30 -1.21
C TYR A 79 12.35 9.57 -1.38
N SER A 80 12.98 10.73 -1.18
CA SER A 80 12.34 12.03 -1.46
C SER A 80 11.86 12.09 -2.91
N PHE A 81 10.65 12.58 -3.13
CA PHE A 81 10.09 12.65 -4.48
C PHE A 81 10.94 13.53 -5.41
N ASN A 82 11.44 12.95 -6.50
CA ASN A 82 12.34 13.60 -7.46
C ASN A 82 11.86 13.48 -8.91
N GLN A 83 10.66 12.94 -9.13
CA GLN A 83 9.98 12.80 -10.44
C GLN A 83 10.65 11.84 -11.44
N THR A 84 11.69 11.11 -11.05
CA THR A 84 12.33 10.11 -11.93
C THR A 84 11.44 8.91 -12.19
N SER A 85 11.75 8.13 -13.22
CA SER A 85 11.03 6.88 -13.51
C SER A 85 11.18 5.82 -12.42
N ALA A 86 12.23 5.92 -11.56
CA ALA A 86 12.42 5.03 -10.43
C ALA A 86 11.28 5.10 -9.39
N GLN A 87 10.49 6.18 -9.40
CA GLN A 87 9.43 6.46 -8.45
C GLN A 87 8.02 6.33 -9.08
N LYS A 88 7.94 5.84 -10.31
CA LYS A 88 6.71 5.78 -11.09
C LYS A 88 6.30 4.35 -11.40
N TRP A 89 5.02 4.08 -11.21
CA TRP A 89 4.46 2.75 -11.34
C TRP A 89 3.24 2.74 -12.26
N ILE A 90 2.96 1.59 -12.85
CA ILE A 90 1.72 1.31 -13.58
C ILE A 90 0.97 0.25 -12.77
N ALA A 91 -0.20 0.60 -12.25
CA ALA A 91 -1.03 -0.34 -11.49
C ALA A 91 -1.91 -1.15 -12.44
N VAL A 92 -1.68 -2.44 -12.52
CA VAL A 92 -2.46 -3.37 -13.36
C VAL A 92 -3.35 -4.24 -12.48
N LYS A 93 -4.66 -4.02 -12.55
CA LYS A 93 -5.64 -4.83 -11.81
C LYS A 93 -5.73 -6.22 -12.39
N GLN A 94 -5.67 -7.23 -11.54
CA GLN A 94 -5.77 -8.63 -11.89
C GLN A 94 -7.20 -9.15 -11.77
N SER A 95 -7.47 -10.32 -12.35
CA SER A 95 -8.80 -10.95 -12.31
C SER A 95 -9.28 -11.34 -10.92
N ASP A 96 -8.35 -11.55 -9.97
CA ASP A 96 -8.64 -11.85 -8.56
C ASP A 96 -8.84 -10.59 -7.69
N GLY A 97 -8.79 -9.40 -8.29
CA GLY A 97 -8.94 -8.12 -7.62
C GLY A 97 -7.64 -7.54 -7.04
N SER A 98 -6.54 -8.31 -7.04
CA SER A 98 -5.22 -7.81 -6.67
C SER A 98 -4.63 -6.89 -7.74
N PHE A 99 -3.51 -6.27 -7.43
CA PHE A 99 -2.77 -5.40 -8.33
C PHE A 99 -1.33 -5.88 -8.50
N GLU A 100 -0.80 -5.67 -9.69
CA GLU A 100 0.62 -5.72 -9.98
C GLU A 100 1.08 -4.28 -10.23
N PHE A 101 2.19 -3.88 -9.61
CA PHE A 101 2.80 -2.56 -9.82
C PHE A 101 4.03 -2.71 -10.72
N ILE A 102 3.86 -2.37 -11.97
CA ILE A 102 4.90 -2.43 -13.00
C ILE A 102 5.74 -1.17 -12.94
N SER A 103 7.05 -1.30 -13.07
CA SER A 103 7.98 -0.17 -13.03
C SER A 103 7.94 0.64 -14.33
N ALA A 104 7.98 1.97 -14.21
CA ALA A 104 8.16 2.86 -15.36
C ALA A 104 9.62 2.91 -15.87
N LEU A 105 10.58 2.30 -15.16
CA LEU A 105 11.96 2.13 -15.63
C LEU A 105 12.03 1.06 -16.74
N ASP A 106 11.37 -0.07 -16.50
CA ASP A 106 11.27 -1.20 -17.42
C ASP A 106 9.94 -1.91 -17.17
N GLN A 107 9.08 -1.96 -18.20
CA GLN A 107 7.74 -2.52 -18.09
C GLN A 107 7.71 -4.06 -18.00
N ASN A 108 8.86 -4.72 -18.10
CA ASN A 108 8.97 -6.13 -17.77
C ASN A 108 9.20 -6.39 -16.27
N MET A 109 9.41 -5.33 -15.48
CA MET A 109 9.76 -5.40 -14.07
C MET A 109 8.62 -4.89 -13.19
N CYS A 110 8.44 -5.52 -12.02
CA CYS A 110 7.39 -5.14 -11.08
C CYS A 110 7.85 -5.25 -9.61
N ILE A 111 7.02 -4.72 -8.69
CA ILE A 111 7.22 -4.86 -7.24
C ILE A 111 7.01 -6.32 -6.85
N ASP A 112 7.99 -6.91 -6.21
CA ASP A 112 8.06 -8.33 -5.87
C ASP A 112 8.45 -8.54 -4.40
N LEU A 113 7.80 -9.50 -3.76
CA LEU A 113 8.18 -9.98 -2.43
C LEU A 113 9.31 -11.01 -2.56
N SER A 114 10.50 -10.65 -2.15
CA SER A 114 11.71 -11.44 -2.30
C SER A 114 11.54 -12.88 -1.76
N GLY A 115 11.77 -13.85 -2.64
CA GLY A 115 11.67 -15.27 -2.31
C GLY A 115 10.27 -15.72 -1.86
N ALA A 116 9.22 -14.90 -2.07
CA ALA A 116 7.85 -15.14 -1.60
C ALA A 116 7.77 -15.40 -0.07
N GLN A 117 8.72 -14.87 0.69
CA GLN A 117 8.79 -15.05 2.14
C GLN A 117 7.73 -14.21 2.84
N THR A 118 7.03 -14.80 3.82
CA THR A 118 5.95 -14.15 4.58
C THR A 118 6.30 -14.05 6.05
N GLU A 119 7.38 -13.35 6.34
CA GLU A 119 7.88 -13.08 7.69
C GLU A 119 8.05 -11.57 7.88
N ASN A 120 8.06 -11.11 9.13
CA ASN A 120 8.36 -9.72 9.43
C ASN A 120 9.76 -9.35 8.97
N GLY A 121 9.86 -8.29 8.17
CA GLY A 121 11.11 -7.85 7.59
C GLY A 121 11.48 -8.50 6.25
N SER A 122 10.60 -9.34 5.67
CA SER A 122 10.84 -9.87 4.31
C SER A 122 10.94 -8.74 3.31
N ASN A 123 11.99 -8.75 2.52
CA ASN A 123 12.35 -7.65 1.63
C ASN A 123 11.42 -7.53 0.43
N VAL A 124 11.21 -6.29 -0.01
CA VAL A 124 10.52 -5.96 -1.26
C VAL A 124 11.56 -5.47 -2.27
N GLN A 125 11.47 -5.97 -3.48
CA GLN A 125 12.46 -5.78 -4.54
C GLN A 125 11.78 -5.50 -5.88
N LEU A 126 12.56 -5.08 -6.86
CA LEU A 126 12.20 -5.10 -8.26
C LEU A 126 12.56 -6.47 -8.85
N TYR A 127 11.65 -7.07 -9.58
CA TYR A 127 11.89 -8.38 -10.21
C TYR A 127 11.11 -8.49 -11.52
N GLU A 128 11.61 -9.32 -12.45
CA GLU A 128 10.92 -9.61 -13.72
C GLU A 128 9.51 -10.15 -13.45
N SER A 129 8.50 -9.59 -14.15
CA SER A 129 7.11 -10.01 -14.03
C SER A 129 6.96 -11.47 -14.45
N ASN A 130 6.53 -12.33 -13.53
CA ASN A 130 6.41 -13.78 -13.71
C ASN A 130 5.02 -14.33 -13.34
N GLY A 131 4.09 -13.45 -12.98
CA GLY A 131 2.70 -13.78 -12.67
C GLY A 131 2.46 -14.48 -11.35
N THR A 132 3.47 -14.64 -10.49
CA THR A 132 3.34 -15.29 -9.18
C THR A 132 2.62 -14.39 -8.17
N LYS A 133 2.14 -14.99 -7.08
CA LYS A 133 1.52 -14.22 -5.97
C LYS A 133 2.50 -13.31 -5.23
N ALA A 134 3.83 -13.54 -5.36
CA ALA A 134 4.84 -12.64 -4.80
C ALA A 134 4.78 -11.23 -5.41
N GLN A 135 4.19 -11.10 -6.59
CA GLN A 135 4.04 -9.86 -7.37
C GLN A 135 2.62 -9.30 -7.32
N ARG A 136 1.77 -9.84 -6.45
CA ARG A 136 0.37 -9.44 -6.31
C ARG A 136 0.15 -8.76 -4.96
N TRP A 137 -0.54 -7.61 -5.02
CA TRP A 137 -0.77 -6.75 -3.88
C TRP A 137 -2.26 -6.42 -3.76
N VAL A 138 -2.80 -6.55 -2.57
CA VAL A 138 -4.18 -6.18 -2.26
C VAL A 138 -4.19 -4.78 -1.68
N ILE A 139 -4.97 -3.88 -2.28
CA ILE A 139 -5.09 -2.49 -1.86
C ILE A 139 -6.42 -2.34 -1.13
N GLU A 140 -6.38 -1.93 0.13
CA GLU A 140 -7.56 -1.62 0.92
C GLU A 140 -7.50 -0.17 1.39
N LYS A 141 -8.62 0.55 1.25
CA LYS A 141 -8.71 1.93 1.73
C LYS A 141 -8.57 1.95 3.25
N GLU A 142 -7.70 2.81 3.77
CA GLU A 142 -7.59 2.98 5.21
C GLU A 142 -8.89 3.62 5.72
N LEU A 143 -9.55 2.92 6.65
CA LEU A 143 -10.80 3.38 7.26
C LEU A 143 -10.48 4.36 8.39
N THR A 144 -10.43 5.64 8.10
CA THR A 144 -10.43 6.67 9.12
C THR A 144 -11.88 6.99 9.52
N ILE A 145 -12.09 7.50 10.75
CA ILE A 145 -13.43 7.94 11.20
C ILE A 145 -14.05 8.93 10.22
N ASP A 146 -13.24 9.80 9.61
CA ASP A 146 -13.69 10.77 8.61
C ASP A 146 -14.15 10.10 7.31
N ASN A 147 -13.48 9.03 6.88
CA ASN A 147 -13.87 8.25 5.70
C ASN A 147 -15.16 7.47 5.94
N ILE A 148 -15.34 6.90 7.14
CA ILE A 148 -16.59 6.21 7.53
C ILE A 148 -17.75 7.22 7.53
N ALA A 149 -17.53 8.42 8.06
CA ALA A 149 -18.54 9.48 8.09
C ALA A 149 -18.89 10.04 6.70
N GLN A 150 -18.00 9.96 5.71
CA GLN A 150 -18.28 10.35 4.33
C GLN A 150 -19.00 9.26 3.54
N ASP A 151 -18.64 8.00 3.73
CA ASP A 151 -19.23 6.87 3.00
C ASP A 151 -20.70 6.66 3.38
N HIS A 152 -21.07 6.97 4.63
CA HIS A 152 -22.44 6.83 5.15
C HIS A 152 -23.26 8.11 5.18
N ARG A 153 -22.73 9.25 4.78
CA ARG A 153 -23.49 10.53 4.75
C ARG A 153 -24.65 10.51 3.76
N ASN A 154 -24.61 9.65 2.75
CA ASN A 154 -25.64 9.52 1.74
C ASN A 154 -26.63 8.39 2.01
N ASP A 155 -26.38 7.55 3.04
CA ASP A 155 -27.21 6.38 3.34
C ASP A 155 -28.08 6.54 4.59
N ILE A 156 -27.97 7.67 5.30
CA ILE A 156 -28.77 7.94 6.49
C ILE A 156 -29.83 9.00 6.14
N ASP A 157 -31.03 8.55 5.85
CA ASP A 157 -32.21 9.40 5.76
C ASP A 157 -32.52 10.01 7.14
N ASP A 158 -33.15 11.19 7.18
CA ASP A 158 -33.63 11.81 8.40
C ASP A 158 -34.60 10.87 9.14
N GLY A 159 -34.15 10.32 10.26
CA GLY A 159 -34.95 9.38 11.05
C GLY A 159 -34.33 9.05 12.42
N THR A 160 -35.06 8.26 13.19
CA THR A 160 -34.56 7.77 14.49
C THR A 160 -33.81 6.45 14.29
N TYR A 161 -32.52 6.45 14.62
CA TYR A 161 -31.66 5.29 14.47
C TYR A 161 -31.21 4.71 15.81
N VAL A 162 -31.07 3.38 15.86
CA VAL A 162 -30.47 2.69 16.98
C VAL A 162 -29.06 2.29 16.62
N ILE A 163 -28.07 2.92 17.25
CA ILE A 163 -26.66 2.59 17.08
C ILE A 163 -26.29 1.48 18.09
N LYS A 164 -25.84 0.36 17.56
CA LYS A 164 -25.39 -0.79 18.37
C LYS A 164 -23.89 -0.97 18.22
N SER A 165 -23.21 -1.35 19.31
CA SER A 165 -21.81 -1.74 19.24
C SER A 165 -21.64 -2.98 18.38
N ALA A 166 -20.68 -2.96 17.46
CA ALA A 166 -20.30 -4.11 16.65
C ALA A 166 -19.68 -5.25 17.49
N ILE A 167 -19.13 -4.91 18.68
CA ILE A 167 -18.49 -5.86 19.58
C ILE A 167 -19.52 -6.56 20.48
N ASN A 168 -20.58 -5.85 20.89
CA ASN A 168 -21.62 -6.39 21.74
C ASN A 168 -22.97 -5.76 21.43
N HIS A 169 -23.82 -6.50 20.71
CA HIS A 169 -25.16 -6.07 20.30
C HIS A 169 -26.16 -5.84 21.46
N LYS A 170 -25.74 -6.06 22.71
CA LYS A 170 -26.60 -5.86 23.89
C LYS A 170 -26.57 -4.42 24.44
N PHE A 171 -25.58 -3.60 24.01
CA PHE A 171 -25.49 -2.21 24.46
C PHE A 171 -26.13 -1.26 23.44
N ARG A 172 -26.93 -0.37 23.97
CA ARG A 172 -27.62 0.70 23.24
C ARG A 172 -27.02 2.04 23.69
N LEU A 173 -26.76 2.94 22.77
CA LEU A 173 -26.48 4.32 23.13
C LEU A 173 -27.77 4.98 23.59
N ASP A 174 -27.83 5.36 24.86
CA ASP A 174 -28.88 6.22 25.38
C ASP A 174 -28.49 7.68 25.09
N VAL A 175 -29.37 8.39 24.40
CA VAL A 175 -29.26 9.84 24.11
C VAL A 175 -30.12 10.58 25.10
#